data_e3b521017cca0931f170cf3054f84410
#
_entry.id   e3b521017cca0931f170cf3054f84410
#
_cell.length_a   1.000
_cell.length_b   1.000
_cell.length_c   1.000
_cell.angle_alpha   90.00
_cell.angle_beta   90.00
_cell.angle_gamma   90.00
#
_symmetry.space_group_name_H-M   'P 1'
#
loop_
_entity.id
_entity.type
_entity.pdbx_description
1 polymer ?
#
loop_
_entity_poly.entity_id
_entity_poly.type
_entity_poly.pdbx_seq_one_letter_code
_entity_poly.pdbx_strand_id
1 'polypeptide(L)'
;MGVAHPRGHLLSRSRLLAEPEVLADITAAIGGTPLVALDRLADGAPGRVVAKLEAMNPGGSVKDRIGLPMIEAAERAGLLKPGGTIVEPTSGNTGVGLAQAAALRGYRCIFVMADKQSEEKRALLRAYGAEVVVCPTDVDPDDERSYYRVSDRLAHEIPGAWKPDQYANPANPEAHYRTTGPEIWDATAGRVTHFVAGIGTGGTISGASRYLRERNRELVVVGADPEGSVFSGDTPRPYLTEGVGEDFWPDTYDREVCDTIVRVSDRDGFLTARQATRVEGILMGESCGTALWAALQTARQVADPEALFVVLLPDSGRNYLGKLYADEWLRRAGVLGAEEQVAYYDWRDTELGPVVRHAAPPSPA
;
A
#
# COMPACT_ATOMS: atom_id res chain seq x y z
N MET A 1 8.59 48.94 -11.96
CA MET A 1 8.25 47.60 -12.47
C MET A 1 7.60 46.85 -11.35
N GLY A 2 6.26 46.79 -11.36
CA GLY A 2 5.46 46.14 -10.30
C GLY A 2 5.32 44.68 -10.59
N VAL A 3 5.70 43.84 -9.62
CA VAL A 3 5.49 42.40 -9.63
C VAL A 3 4.04 42.14 -9.25
N ALA A 4 3.25 41.63 -10.20
CA ALA A 4 1.88 41.22 -9.93
C ALA A 4 1.89 39.89 -9.17
N HIS A 5 1.38 39.87 -7.93
CA HIS A 5 1.06 38.66 -7.21
C HIS A 5 -0.14 37.95 -7.89
N PRO A 6 -0.10 36.61 -8.10
CA PRO A 6 -1.27 35.89 -8.57
C PRO A 6 -2.33 35.89 -7.47
N ARG A 7 -3.54 36.30 -7.83
CA ARG A 7 -4.73 36.35 -6.97
C ARG A 7 -5.04 34.92 -6.48
N GLY A 8 -5.04 34.72 -5.16
CA GLY A 8 -5.53 33.51 -4.53
C GLY A 8 -6.94 33.19 -5.00
N HIS A 9 -7.20 31.92 -5.29
CA HIS A 9 -8.53 31.40 -5.55
C HIS A 9 -9.40 31.64 -4.30
N LEU A 10 -10.28 32.64 -4.41
CA LEU A 10 -11.39 32.79 -3.46
C LEU A 10 -12.27 31.55 -3.56
N LEU A 11 -12.23 30.73 -2.52
CA LEU A 11 -13.23 29.66 -2.31
C LEU A 11 -14.62 30.25 -2.50
N SER A 12 -15.44 29.64 -3.34
CA SER A 12 -16.77 30.18 -3.63
C SER A 12 -17.57 30.35 -2.32
N ARG A 13 -18.32 31.45 -2.21
CA ARG A 13 -19.14 31.79 -1.03
C ARG A 13 -20.11 30.66 -0.63
N SER A 14 -20.45 29.75 -1.54
CA SER A 14 -21.32 28.60 -1.27
C SER A 14 -20.70 27.55 -0.32
N ARG A 15 -19.36 27.47 -0.21
CA ARG A 15 -18.71 26.59 0.79
C ARG A 15 -18.71 27.16 2.21
N LEU A 16 -18.91 28.46 2.37
CA LEU A 16 -18.95 29.13 3.68
C LEU A 16 -20.30 29.00 4.40
N LEU A 17 -21.33 28.47 3.74
CA LEU A 17 -22.70 28.31 4.27
C LEU A 17 -23.11 26.83 4.40
N ALA A 18 -22.24 25.87 4.10
CA ALA A 18 -22.50 24.47 4.43
C ALA A 18 -22.42 24.31 5.96
N GLU A 19 -23.37 23.60 6.55
CA GLU A 19 -23.28 23.23 7.96
C GLU A 19 -21.94 22.53 8.23
N PRO A 20 -21.29 22.78 9.39
CA PRO A 20 -20.02 22.15 9.70
C PRO A 20 -20.21 20.64 9.69
N GLU A 21 -19.49 19.95 8.79
CA GLU A 21 -19.50 18.49 8.70
C GLU A 21 -18.69 17.92 9.87
N VAL A 22 -19.40 17.43 10.88
CA VAL A 22 -18.79 16.71 12.01
C VAL A 22 -18.91 15.22 11.73
N LEU A 23 -17.78 14.56 11.55
CA LEU A 23 -17.74 13.11 11.33
C LEU A 23 -18.16 12.36 12.60
N ALA A 24 -18.85 11.23 12.43
CA ALA A 24 -19.37 10.44 13.55
C ALA A 24 -18.25 9.88 14.42
N ASP A 25 -17.17 9.42 13.80
CA ASP A 25 -15.96 8.91 14.44
C ASP A 25 -14.79 8.93 13.45
N ILE A 26 -13.62 8.45 13.88
CA ILE A 26 -12.40 8.48 13.08
C ILE A 26 -12.46 7.58 11.84
N THR A 27 -13.28 6.53 11.84
CA THR A 27 -13.41 5.65 10.67
C THR A 27 -14.13 6.32 9.51
N ALA A 28 -14.98 7.31 9.77
CA ALA A 28 -15.60 8.14 8.76
C ALA A 28 -14.61 9.07 8.02
N ALA A 29 -13.40 9.25 8.56
CA ALA A 29 -12.32 9.99 7.92
C ALA A 29 -11.43 9.10 7.01
N ILE A 30 -11.70 7.79 6.94
CA ILE A 30 -10.95 6.88 6.07
C ILE A 30 -11.35 7.12 4.62
N GLY A 31 -10.37 7.20 3.73
CA GLY A 31 -10.59 7.48 2.32
C GLY A 31 -10.57 8.97 1.99
N GLY A 32 -11.07 9.31 0.80
CA GLY A 32 -10.96 10.69 0.29
C GLY A 32 -9.52 11.19 0.17
N THR A 33 -8.55 10.28 0.09
CA THR A 33 -7.13 10.62 0.02
C THR A 33 -6.80 11.35 -1.29
N PRO A 34 -5.92 12.37 -1.26
CA PRO A 34 -5.69 13.19 -2.45
C PRO A 34 -4.85 12.48 -3.53
N LEU A 35 -5.03 12.94 -4.78
CA LEU A 35 -4.07 12.76 -5.86
C LEU A 35 -3.15 13.98 -5.92
N VAL A 36 -1.84 13.76 -5.94
CA VAL A 36 -0.82 14.79 -6.03
C VAL A 36 0.08 14.55 -7.23
N ALA A 37 0.28 15.57 -8.06
CA ALA A 37 1.20 15.48 -9.19
C ALA A 37 2.64 15.38 -8.71
N LEU A 38 3.45 14.55 -9.41
CA LEU A 38 4.86 14.33 -9.11
C LEU A 38 5.73 14.97 -10.22
N ASP A 39 5.45 16.22 -10.53
CA ASP A 39 6.02 16.90 -11.70
C ASP A 39 7.53 17.11 -11.63
N ARG A 40 8.11 17.16 -10.41
CA ARG A 40 9.58 17.29 -10.25
C ARG A 40 10.31 15.98 -10.39
N LEU A 41 9.76 14.93 -9.76
CA LEU A 41 10.35 13.60 -9.84
C LEU A 41 10.19 13.00 -11.22
N ALA A 42 9.03 13.19 -11.84
CA ALA A 42 8.70 12.68 -13.17
C ALA A 42 9.16 13.64 -14.31
N ASP A 43 9.96 14.65 -13.99
CA ASP A 43 10.50 15.55 -15.01
C ASP A 43 11.23 14.76 -16.11
N GLY A 44 10.84 14.99 -17.37
CA GLY A 44 11.33 14.26 -18.53
C GLY A 44 10.70 12.88 -18.76
N ALA A 45 9.80 12.40 -17.90
CA ALA A 45 9.00 11.21 -18.20
C ALA A 45 7.87 11.59 -19.18
N PRO A 46 7.60 10.74 -20.20
CA PRO A 46 6.43 10.93 -21.06
C PRO A 46 5.15 10.68 -20.26
N GLY A 47 4.13 11.51 -20.49
CA GLY A 47 2.87 11.43 -19.75
C GLY A 47 2.95 12.08 -18.36
N ARG A 48 1.87 12.00 -17.63
CA ARG A 48 1.72 12.59 -16.30
C ARG A 48 1.67 11.54 -15.22
N VAL A 49 2.48 11.66 -14.17
CA VAL A 49 2.49 10.77 -13.01
C VAL A 49 1.87 11.49 -11.82
N VAL A 50 0.85 10.87 -11.21
CA VAL A 50 0.20 11.38 -10.00
C VAL A 50 0.17 10.31 -8.91
N ALA A 51 0.38 10.73 -7.69
CA ALA A 51 0.42 9.86 -6.51
C ALA A 51 -0.91 9.88 -5.76
N LYS A 52 -1.49 8.70 -5.47
CA LYS A 52 -2.59 8.51 -4.52
C LYS A 52 -2.01 8.35 -3.12
N LEU A 53 -2.18 9.35 -2.24
CA LEU A 53 -1.50 9.41 -0.94
C LEU A 53 -2.27 8.70 0.17
N GLU A 54 -2.10 7.40 0.30
CA GLU A 54 -2.79 6.60 1.32
C GLU A 54 -2.28 6.82 2.75
N ALA A 55 -1.11 7.43 2.90
CA ALA A 55 -0.62 7.92 4.19
C ALA A 55 -1.52 9.01 4.83
N MET A 56 -2.44 9.58 4.05
CA MET A 56 -3.41 10.58 4.53
C MET A 56 -4.64 9.96 5.20
N ASN A 57 -4.80 8.66 5.19
CA ASN A 57 -5.76 7.98 6.06
C ASN A 57 -5.41 8.19 7.54
N PRO A 58 -6.39 8.16 8.46
CA PRO A 58 -6.16 8.47 9.88
C PRO A 58 -5.15 7.57 10.58
N GLY A 59 -5.05 6.29 10.23
CA GLY A 59 -4.02 5.36 10.72
C GLY A 59 -2.72 5.40 9.93
N GLY A 60 -2.66 6.21 8.88
CA GLY A 60 -1.46 6.48 8.10
C GLY A 60 -1.17 5.49 6.97
N SER A 61 -2.13 4.66 6.56
CA SER A 61 -1.89 3.71 5.47
C SER A 61 -3.14 3.30 4.70
N VAL A 62 -2.91 2.66 3.55
CA VAL A 62 -3.94 2.02 2.72
C VAL A 62 -4.73 0.94 3.47
N LYS A 63 -4.16 0.37 4.52
CA LYS A 63 -4.78 -0.71 5.29
C LYS A 63 -5.90 -0.23 6.21
N ASP A 64 -6.01 1.05 6.47
CA ASP A 64 -7.16 1.63 7.18
C ASP A 64 -8.48 1.29 6.47
N ARG A 65 -8.44 1.26 5.13
CA ARG A 65 -9.61 0.99 4.27
C ARG A 65 -10.19 -0.41 4.44
N ILE A 66 -9.41 -1.38 4.89
CA ILE A 66 -9.84 -2.78 4.98
C ILE A 66 -10.24 -3.22 6.40
N GLY A 67 -9.74 -2.52 7.43
CA GLY A 67 -9.97 -2.91 8.82
C GLY A 67 -11.45 -2.96 9.19
N LEU A 68 -12.15 -1.84 9.04
CA LEU A 68 -13.59 -1.77 9.33
C LEU A 68 -14.45 -2.69 8.43
N PRO A 69 -14.27 -2.72 7.09
CA PRO A 69 -15.05 -3.60 6.23
C PRO A 69 -14.91 -5.09 6.55
N MET A 70 -13.71 -5.56 6.93
CA MET A 70 -13.50 -6.95 7.35
C MET A 70 -14.25 -7.25 8.65
N ILE A 71 -14.19 -6.35 9.65
CA ILE A 71 -14.93 -6.50 10.92
C ILE A 71 -16.42 -6.54 10.64
N GLU A 72 -16.96 -5.61 9.87
CA GLU A 72 -18.39 -5.56 9.54
C GLU A 72 -18.87 -6.80 8.77
N ALA A 73 -18.04 -7.33 7.88
CA ALA A 73 -18.36 -8.57 7.18
C ALA A 73 -18.45 -9.75 8.15
N ALA A 74 -17.53 -9.84 9.13
CA ALA A 74 -17.53 -10.86 10.15
C ALA A 74 -18.74 -10.75 11.11
N GLU A 75 -19.11 -9.54 11.50
CA GLU A 75 -20.32 -9.28 12.32
C GLU A 75 -21.57 -9.73 11.58
N ARG A 76 -21.74 -9.33 10.32
CA ARG A 76 -22.90 -9.76 9.49
C ARG A 76 -22.97 -11.27 9.31
N ALA A 77 -21.83 -11.93 9.21
CA ALA A 77 -21.73 -13.38 9.08
C ALA A 77 -21.86 -14.12 10.44
N GLY A 78 -21.93 -13.40 11.56
CA GLY A 78 -21.97 -14.00 12.91
C GLY A 78 -20.65 -14.65 13.36
N LEU A 79 -19.56 -14.38 12.64
CA LEU A 79 -18.21 -14.89 12.95
C LEU A 79 -17.56 -14.11 14.10
N LEU A 80 -17.83 -12.82 14.19
CA LEU A 80 -17.37 -11.95 15.28
C LEU A 80 -18.57 -11.43 16.06
N LYS A 81 -18.63 -11.73 17.35
CA LYS A 81 -19.70 -11.31 18.24
C LYS A 81 -19.26 -10.16 19.14
N PRO A 82 -20.18 -9.32 19.67
CA PRO A 82 -19.83 -8.25 20.61
C PRO A 82 -18.94 -8.75 21.75
N GLY A 83 -17.84 -8.03 22.04
CA GLY A 83 -16.84 -8.42 23.03
C GLY A 83 -15.89 -9.55 22.61
N GLY A 84 -15.97 -9.99 21.34
CA GLY A 84 -15.06 -10.99 20.77
C GLY A 84 -13.62 -10.50 20.65
N THR A 85 -12.73 -11.41 20.28
CA THR A 85 -11.30 -11.14 20.11
C THR A 85 -10.90 -11.24 18.64
N ILE A 86 -10.18 -10.26 18.14
CA ILE A 86 -9.58 -10.26 16.80
C ILE A 86 -8.14 -10.73 16.94
N VAL A 87 -7.75 -11.75 16.18
CA VAL A 87 -6.38 -12.28 16.14
C VAL A 87 -5.87 -12.20 14.71
N GLU A 88 -4.79 -11.44 14.43
CA GLU A 88 -4.27 -11.29 13.08
C GLU A 88 -2.73 -11.31 13.06
N PRO A 89 -2.11 -12.09 12.14
CA PRO A 89 -0.70 -11.95 11.85
C PRO A 89 -0.50 -10.69 10.98
N THR A 90 0.35 -9.76 11.41
CA THR A 90 0.51 -8.50 10.68
C THR A 90 1.93 -7.93 10.78
N SER A 91 2.36 -7.24 9.72
CA SER A 91 3.58 -6.41 9.73
C SER A 91 3.37 -5.00 10.33
N GLY A 92 2.13 -4.64 10.71
CA GLY A 92 1.81 -3.38 11.39
C GLY A 92 0.62 -2.63 10.80
N ASN A 93 0.65 -2.22 9.54
CA ASN A 93 -0.39 -1.35 8.95
C ASN A 93 -1.80 -1.96 9.03
N THR A 94 -1.97 -3.24 8.73
CA THR A 94 -3.28 -3.91 8.86
C THR A 94 -3.73 -3.96 10.30
N GLY A 95 -2.80 -4.21 11.23
CA GLY A 95 -3.08 -4.15 12.67
C GLY A 95 -3.61 -2.79 13.11
N VAL A 96 -3.08 -1.69 12.57
CA VAL A 96 -3.57 -0.32 12.87
C VAL A 96 -5.01 -0.14 12.37
N GLY A 97 -5.31 -0.50 11.11
CA GLY A 97 -6.66 -0.39 10.56
C GLY A 97 -7.68 -1.22 11.34
N LEU A 98 -7.31 -2.45 11.75
CA LEU A 98 -8.15 -3.30 12.60
C LEU A 98 -8.31 -2.71 14.01
N ALA A 99 -7.21 -2.22 14.62
CA ALA A 99 -7.23 -1.70 15.97
C ALA A 99 -8.11 -0.44 16.11
N GLN A 100 -8.10 0.46 15.12
CA GLN A 100 -8.97 1.63 15.10
C GLN A 100 -10.45 1.23 15.13
N ALA A 101 -10.87 0.34 14.23
CA ALA A 101 -12.25 -0.12 14.17
C ALA A 101 -12.63 -0.93 15.43
N ALA A 102 -11.72 -1.76 15.93
CA ALA A 102 -11.91 -2.56 17.13
C ALA A 102 -12.10 -1.69 18.38
N ALA A 103 -11.30 -0.64 18.53
CA ALA A 103 -11.41 0.29 19.66
C ALA A 103 -12.80 0.94 19.75
N LEU A 104 -13.38 1.34 18.59
CA LEU A 104 -14.71 1.94 18.52
C LEU A 104 -15.83 0.92 18.79
N ARG A 105 -15.62 -0.36 18.48
CA ARG A 105 -16.62 -1.43 18.60
C ARG A 105 -16.46 -2.29 19.84
N GLY A 106 -15.45 -2.02 20.68
CA GLY A 106 -15.21 -2.73 21.93
C GLY A 106 -14.67 -4.16 21.75
N TYR A 107 -13.90 -4.42 20.67
CA TYR A 107 -13.23 -5.69 20.45
C TYR A 107 -11.82 -5.69 21.04
N ARG A 108 -11.40 -6.82 21.60
CA ARG A 108 -10.03 -7.07 21.97
C ARG A 108 -9.21 -7.41 20.70
N CYS A 109 -7.98 -6.92 20.61
CA CYS A 109 -7.06 -7.26 19.54
C CYS A 109 -5.82 -7.96 20.08
N ILE A 110 -5.41 -9.02 19.40
CA ILE A 110 -4.12 -9.70 19.57
C ILE A 110 -3.43 -9.74 18.21
N PHE A 111 -2.33 -9.02 18.06
CA PHE A 111 -1.55 -9.03 16.83
C PHE A 111 -0.29 -9.84 16.98
N VAL A 112 -0.07 -10.77 16.05
CA VAL A 112 1.10 -11.64 16.05
C VAL A 112 2.08 -11.07 15.02
N MET A 113 3.29 -10.74 15.45
CA MET A 113 4.29 -10.04 14.63
C MET A 113 5.61 -10.79 14.62
N ALA A 114 6.29 -10.80 13.48
CA ALA A 114 7.65 -11.30 13.41
C ALA A 114 8.64 -10.35 14.15
N ASP A 115 9.69 -10.89 14.73
CA ASP A 115 10.68 -10.14 15.52
C ASP A 115 11.51 -9.15 14.68
N LYS A 116 11.57 -9.32 13.36
CA LYS A 116 12.17 -8.35 12.43
C LYS A 116 11.41 -7.02 12.34
N GLN A 117 10.15 -6.97 12.78
CA GLN A 117 9.37 -5.73 12.77
C GLN A 117 9.86 -4.77 13.84
N SER A 118 9.81 -3.47 13.53
CA SER A 118 10.34 -2.44 14.43
C SER A 118 9.55 -2.32 15.75
N GLU A 119 10.22 -1.88 16.82
CA GLU A 119 9.54 -1.65 18.09
C GLU A 119 8.53 -0.50 18.01
N GLU A 120 8.75 0.49 17.15
CA GLU A 120 7.82 1.59 16.90
C GLU A 120 6.46 1.06 16.40
N LYS A 121 6.45 0.09 15.48
CA LYS A 121 5.22 -0.55 14.99
C LYS A 121 4.48 -1.30 16.10
N ARG A 122 5.24 -2.02 16.95
CA ARG A 122 4.67 -2.74 18.10
C ARG A 122 4.09 -1.77 19.13
N ALA A 123 4.82 -0.70 19.44
CA ALA A 123 4.39 0.35 20.36
C ALA A 123 3.11 1.04 19.85
N LEU A 124 3.01 1.30 18.56
CA LEU A 124 1.82 1.88 17.94
C LEU A 124 0.59 0.99 18.14
N LEU A 125 0.69 -0.31 17.91
CA LEU A 125 -0.42 -1.24 18.13
C LEU A 125 -0.82 -1.32 19.61
N ARG A 126 0.16 -1.34 20.53
CA ARG A 126 -0.12 -1.30 21.98
C ARG A 126 -0.80 0.01 22.39
N ALA A 127 -0.47 1.14 21.74
CA ALA A 127 -1.12 2.43 22.02
C ALA A 127 -2.62 2.42 21.67
N TYR A 128 -3.05 1.61 20.69
CA TYR A 128 -4.46 1.34 20.43
C TYR A 128 -5.10 0.33 21.40
N GLY A 129 -4.36 -0.17 22.39
CA GLY A 129 -4.84 -1.14 23.36
C GLY A 129 -4.71 -2.61 22.92
N ALA A 130 -4.02 -2.89 21.81
CA ALA A 130 -3.83 -4.24 21.32
C ALA A 130 -2.72 -4.96 22.12
N GLU A 131 -2.87 -6.27 22.27
CA GLU A 131 -1.81 -7.17 22.70
C GLU A 131 -0.93 -7.52 21.50
N VAL A 132 0.39 -7.55 21.70
CA VAL A 132 1.35 -7.90 20.64
C VAL A 132 2.15 -9.11 21.06
N VAL A 133 2.02 -10.18 20.30
CA VAL A 133 2.80 -11.42 20.43
C VAL A 133 3.92 -11.39 19.38
N VAL A 134 5.16 -11.58 19.83
CA VAL A 134 6.34 -11.55 18.94
C VAL A 134 6.83 -12.97 18.69
N CYS A 135 7.01 -13.31 17.42
CA CYS A 135 7.46 -14.63 16.96
C CYS A 135 8.79 -14.51 16.20
N PRO A 136 9.62 -15.56 16.18
CA PRO A 136 10.86 -15.56 15.41
C PRO A 136 10.58 -15.45 13.90
N THR A 137 11.47 -14.76 13.18
CA THR A 137 11.42 -14.64 11.71
C THR A 137 12.14 -15.79 11.00
N ASP A 138 13.18 -16.35 11.63
CA ASP A 138 14.11 -17.34 11.07
C ASP A 138 13.60 -18.79 11.19
N VAL A 139 12.29 -18.98 11.08
CA VAL A 139 11.64 -20.29 11.14
C VAL A 139 10.81 -20.52 9.87
N ASP A 140 10.64 -21.80 9.52
CA ASP A 140 9.75 -22.20 8.43
C ASP A 140 8.32 -21.70 8.67
N PRO A 141 7.56 -21.26 7.65
CA PRO A 141 6.15 -20.88 7.81
C PRO A 141 5.28 -21.93 8.48
N ASP A 142 5.60 -23.20 8.31
CA ASP A 142 4.91 -24.34 8.94
C ASP A 142 5.40 -24.67 10.35
N ASP A 143 6.46 -24.06 10.87
CA ASP A 143 6.93 -24.21 12.25
C ASP A 143 5.87 -23.67 13.22
N GLU A 144 5.62 -24.41 14.31
CA GLU A 144 4.64 -24.01 15.35
C GLU A 144 4.95 -22.65 15.99
N ARG A 145 6.20 -22.17 15.92
CA ARG A 145 6.65 -20.86 16.41
C ARG A 145 6.47 -19.75 15.40
N SER A 146 6.14 -20.07 14.14
CA SER A 146 5.94 -19.04 13.11
C SER A 146 4.75 -18.15 13.48
N TYR A 147 4.80 -16.89 13.09
CA TYR A 147 3.73 -15.95 13.41
C TYR A 147 2.40 -16.34 12.74
N TYR A 148 2.41 -17.12 11.66
CA TYR A 148 1.22 -17.70 11.04
C TYR A 148 0.59 -18.76 11.95
N ARG A 149 1.39 -19.78 12.37
CA ARG A 149 0.90 -20.88 13.21
C ARG A 149 0.48 -20.42 14.61
N VAL A 150 1.23 -19.46 15.19
CA VAL A 150 0.85 -18.86 16.47
C VAL A 150 -0.48 -18.14 16.36
N SER A 151 -0.72 -17.39 15.28
CA SER A 151 -2.00 -16.70 15.08
C SER A 151 -3.16 -17.68 14.90
N ASP A 152 -2.96 -18.77 14.14
CA ASP A 152 -3.96 -19.83 13.95
C ASP A 152 -4.32 -20.50 15.27
N ARG A 153 -3.30 -20.85 16.06
CA ARG A 153 -3.49 -21.45 17.39
C ARG A 153 -4.26 -20.52 18.31
N LEU A 154 -3.88 -19.24 18.42
CA LEU A 154 -4.59 -18.28 19.28
C LEU A 154 -6.04 -18.07 18.84
N ALA A 155 -6.30 -17.99 17.53
CA ALA A 155 -7.66 -17.89 17.01
C ALA A 155 -8.51 -19.13 17.32
N HIS A 156 -7.90 -20.31 17.40
CA HIS A 156 -8.59 -21.55 17.75
C HIS A 156 -8.81 -21.72 19.27
N GLU A 157 -7.80 -21.38 20.08
CA GLU A 157 -7.81 -21.61 21.54
C GLU A 157 -8.63 -20.57 22.31
N ILE A 158 -8.74 -19.32 21.79
CA ILE A 158 -9.46 -18.25 22.48
C ILE A 158 -10.94 -18.31 22.12
N PRO A 159 -11.84 -18.52 23.10
CA PRO A 159 -13.28 -18.58 22.83
C PRO A 159 -13.80 -17.28 22.22
N GLY A 160 -14.49 -17.37 21.08
CA GLY A 160 -15.03 -16.22 20.37
C GLY A 160 -13.99 -15.38 19.64
N ALA A 161 -12.79 -15.90 19.46
CA ALA A 161 -11.80 -15.27 18.60
C ALA A 161 -12.15 -15.44 17.11
N TRP A 162 -11.80 -14.42 16.34
CA TRP A 162 -11.93 -14.40 14.89
C TRP A 162 -10.63 -13.91 14.28
N LYS A 163 -10.18 -14.59 13.21
CA LYS A 163 -9.02 -14.21 12.41
C LYS A 163 -9.51 -13.53 11.14
N PRO A 164 -9.22 -12.24 10.93
CA PRO A 164 -9.56 -11.51 9.71
C PRO A 164 -9.05 -12.14 8.43
N ASP A 165 -7.83 -12.61 8.45
CA ASP A 165 -7.11 -13.18 7.32
C ASP A 165 -7.12 -12.27 6.08
N GLN A 166 -6.31 -11.21 6.13
CA GLN A 166 -6.24 -10.22 5.05
C GLN A 166 -5.86 -10.81 3.69
N TYR A 167 -5.28 -12.01 3.66
CA TYR A 167 -4.83 -12.68 2.45
C TYR A 167 -5.93 -13.50 1.74
N ALA A 168 -6.97 -13.88 2.47
CA ALA A 168 -8.09 -14.66 1.94
C ALA A 168 -9.45 -13.97 2.07
N ASN A 169 -9.55 -12.89 2.84
CA ASN A 169 -10.82 -12.22 3.12
C ASN A 169 -11.32 -11.38 1.93
N PRO A 170 -12.46 -11.73 1.31
CA PRO A 170 -12.99 -11.00 0.16
C PRO A 170 -13.40 -9.54 0.47
N ALA A 171 -13.60 -9.19 1.75
CA ALA A 171 -13.86 -7.81 2.14
C ALA A 171 -12.67 -6.88 1.88
N ASN A 172 -11.44 -7.41 1.77
CA ASN A 172 -10.25 -6.65 1.44
C ASN A 172 -10.35 -6.07 0.00
N PRO A 173 -10.37 -6.84 -1.09
CA PRO A 173 -10.52 -6.26 -2.43
C PRO A 173 -11.85 -5.52 -2.60
N GLU A 174 -12.93 -5.94 -1.95
CA GLU A 174 -14.22 -5.25 -2.02
C GLU A 174 -14.17 -3.83 -1.42
N ALA A 175 -13.41 -3.61 -0.34
CA ALA A 175 -13.20 -2.27 0.21
C ALA A 175 -12.56 -1.32 -0.82
N HIS A 176 -11.58 -1.79 -1.58
CA HIS A 176 -10.91 -1.01 -2.61
C HIS A 176 -11.78 -0.80 -3.86
N TYR A 177 -12.60 -1.79 -4.21
CA TYR A 177 -13.60 -1.62 -5.26
C TYR A 177 -14.59 -0.51 -4.93
N ARG A 178 -15.04 -0.45 -3.67
CA ARG A 178 -16.05 0.53 -3.21
C ARG A 178 -15.49 1.92 -2.91
N THR A 179 -14.19 2.05 -2.67
CA THR A 179 -13.60 3.32 -2.22
C THR A 179 -12.45 3.78 -3.10
N THR A 180 -11.36 3.05 -3.16
CA THR A 180 -10.13 3.47 -3.85
C THR A 180 -10.34 3.65 -5.35
N GLY A 181 -11.03 2.70 -6.00
CA GLY A 181 -11.35 2.77 -7.42
C GLY A 181 -12.21 4.00 -7.77
N PRO A 182 -13.36 4.21 -7.12
CA PRO A 182 -14.18 5.41 -7.29
C PRO A 182 -13.41 6.71 -7.09
N GLU A 183 -12.64 6.83 -6.00
CA GLU A 183 -11.86 8.03 -5.71
C GLU A 183 -10.86 8.36 -6.81
N ILE A 184 -10.17 7.35 -7.36
CA ILE A 184 -9.24 7.53 -8.47
C ILE A 184 -9.98 7.98 -9.73
N TRP A 185 -11.09 7.32 -10.05
CA TRP A 185 -11.91 7.64 -11.22
C TRP A 185 -12.40 9.08 -11.18
N ASP A 186 -13.00 9.49 -10.07
CA ASP A 186 -13.59 10.82 -9.90
C ASP A 186 -12.49 11.91 -9.90
N ALA A 187 -11.39 11.71 -9.16
CA ALA A 187 -10.30 12.67 -9.08
C ALA A 187 -9.55 12.86 -10.42
N THR A 188 -9.58 11.86 -11.30
CA THR A 188 -9.00 11.96 -12.66
C THR A 188 -10.04 12.38 -13.71
N ALA A 189 -11.31 12.57 -13.32
CA ALA A 189 -12.42 12.76 -14.25
C ALA A 189 -12.46 11.66 -15.34
N GLY A 190 -12.19 10.41 -14.95
CA GLY A 190 -12.17 9.24 -15.82
C GLY A 190 -10.99 9.15 -16.79
N ARG A 191 -9.99 10.03 -16.68
CA ARG A 191 -8.85 10.10 -17.62
C ARG A 191 -7.67 9.19 -17.27
N VAL A 192 -7.75 8.43 -16.17
CA VAL A 192 -6.69 7.48 -15.80
C VAL A 192 -6.48 6.45 -16.91
N THR A 193 -5.25 6.33 -17.41
CA THR A 193 -4.86 5.35 -18.43
C THR A 193 -4.06 4.20 -17.84
N HIS A 194 -3.28 4.46 -16.79
CA HIS A 194 -2.45 3.49 -16.10
C HIS A 194 -2.68 3.56 -14.60
N PHE A 195 -2.94 2.42 -13.98
CA PHE A 195 -2.98 2.30 -12.52
C PHE A 195 -1.82 1.42 -12.06
N VAL A 196 -0.99 1.96 -11.16
CA VAL A 196 0.21 1.30 -10.65
C VAL A 196 0.11 1.11 -9.16
N ALA A 197 0.32 -0.10 -8.68
CA ALA A 197 0.34 -0.39 -7.25
C ALA A 197 1.31 -1.54 -6.93
N GLY A 198 1.91 -1.48 -5.74
CA GLY A 198 2.64 -2.62 -5.18
C GLY A 198 1.70 -3.77 -4.83
N ILE A 199 2.16 -5.00 -5.03
CA ILE A 199 1.39 -6.22 -4.76
C ILE A 199 1.89 -6.81 -3.44
N GLY A 200 1.05 -6.81 -2.39
CA GLY A 200 1.21 -7.60 -1.18
C GLY A 200 0.04 -8.59 -1.11
N THR A 201 -0.99 -8.33 -0.28
CA THR A 201 -2.20 -9.18 -0.31
C THR A 201 -2.93 -9.18 -1.66
N GLY A 202 -2.62 -8.24 -2.53
CA GLY A 202 -3.30 -8.10 -3.83
C GLY A 202 -4.65 -7.40 -3.77
N GLY A 203 -5.24 -7.21 -2.59
CA GLY A 203 -6.59 -6.65 -2.45
C GLY A 203 -6.75 -5.26 -3.05
N THR A 204 -5.77 -4.39 -2.84
CA THR A 204 -5.78 -3.02 -3.37
C THR A 204 -5.82 -3.00 -4.90
N ILE A 205 -4.86 -3.70 -5.53
CA ILE A 205 -4.73 -3.69 -6.99
C ILE A 205 -5.91 -4.40 -7.65
N SER A 206 -6.37 -5.54 -7.08
CA SER A 206 -7.50 -6.30 -7.60
C SER A 206 -8.81 -5.51 -7.50
N GLY A 207 -9.10 -4.96 -6.31
CA GLY A 207 -10.36 -4.25 -6.07
C GLY A 207 -10.47 -2.93 -6.85
N ALA A 208 -9.43 -2.08 -6.77
CA ALA A 208 -9.42 -0.80 -7.47
C ALA A 208 -9.44 -0.98 -9.00
N SER A 209 -8.63 -1.90 -9.53
CA SER A 209 -8.57 -2.15 -10.97
C SER A 209 -9.88 -2.70 -11.52
N ARG A 210 -10.57 -3.61 -10.80
CA ARG A 210 -11.89 -4.11 -11.18
C ARG A 210 -12.87 -2.95 -11.40
N TYR A 211 -12.95 -2.01 -10.46
CA TYR A 211 -13.81 -0.84 -10.59
C TYR A 211 -13.43 0.05 -11.77
N LEU A 212 -12.14 0.30 -11.95
CA LEU A 212 -11.64 1.16 -13.02
C LEU A 212 -11.84 0.54 -14.40
N ARG A 213 -11.59 -0.78 -14.57
CA ARG A 213 -11.79 -1.50 -15.84
C ARG A 213 -13.25 -1.62 -16.28
N GLU A 214 -14.18 -1.69 -15.33
CA GLU A 214 -15.62 -1.63 -15.67
C GLU A 214 -15.99 -0.32 -16.38
N ARG A 215 -15.21 0.75 -16.19
CA ARG A 215 -15.44 2.09 -16.76
C ARG A 215 -14.51 2.43 -17.92
N ASN A 216 -13.30 1.90 -17.90
CA ASN A 216 -12.31 2.05 -18.95
C ASN A 216 -11.66 0.69 -19.22
N ARG A 217 -12.11 -0.02 -20.25
CA ARG A 217 -11.58 -1.34 -20.62
C ARG A 217 -10.13 -1.31 -21.13
N GLU A 218 -9.65 -0.12 -21.53
CA GLU A 218 -8.28 0.07 -22.02
C GLU A 218 -7.31 0.45 -20.88
N LEU A 219 -7.80 0.49 -19.61
CA LEU A 219 -6.95 0.74 -18.46
C LEU A 219 -5.83 -0.31 -18.40
N VAL A 220 -4.60 0.17 -18.37
CA VAL A 220 -3.43 -0.67 -18.11
C VAL A 220 -3.16 -0.75 -16.62
N VAL A 221 -3.06 -1.95 -16.08
CA VAL A 221 -2.77 -2.21 -14.67
C VAL A 221 -1.34 -2.73 -14.53
N VAL A 222 -0.54 -2.02 -13.75
CA VAL A 222 0.87 -2.35 -13.52
C VAL A 222 1.08 -2.73 -12.07
N GLY A 223 1.46 -3.99 -11.85
CA GLY A 223 1.91 -4.47 -10.55
C GLY A 223 3.39 -4.12 -10.31
N ALA A 224 3.72 -3.66 -9.13
CA ALA A 224 5.11 -3.52 -8.70
C ALA A 224 5.43 -4.61 -7.66
N ASP A 225 6.49 -5.37 -7.90
CA ASP A 225 6.85 -6.56 -7.13
C ASP A 225 8.33 -6.53 -6.75
N PRO A 226 8.73 -6.72 -5.49
CA PRO A 226 10.13 -6.78 -5.13
C PRO A 226 10.81 -8.04 -5.69
N GLU A 227 12.10 -7.95 -5.97
CA GLU A 227 12.91 -9.12 -6.27
C GLU A 227 12.83 -10.14 -5.14
N GLY A 228 12.62 -11.41 -5.49
CA GLY A 228 12.45 -12.49 -4.51
C GLY A 228 11.01 -12.77 -4.11
N SER A 229 10.03 -12.06 -4.71
CA SER A 229 8.61 -12.34 -4.57
C SER A 229 8.07 -13.17 -5.74
N VAL A 230 6.95 -13.86 -5.53
CA VAL A 230 6.37 -14.79 -6.52
C VAL A 230 5.65 -14.11 -7.67
N PHE A 231 5.14 -12.87 -7.50
CA PHE A 231 4.20 -12.28 -8.46
C PHE A 231 4.86 -12.01 -9.83
N SER A 232 6.12 -11.63 -9.83
CA SER A 232 6.90 -11.41 -11.06
C SER A 232 7.56 -12.69 -11.61
N GLY A 233 7.16 -13.87 -11.12
CA GLY A 233 7.73 -15.16 -11.54
C GLY A 233 9.15 -15.38 -11.06
N ASP A 234 9.58 -14.71 -10.01
CA ASP A 234 10.88 -14.91 -9.38
C ASP A 234 10.87 -16.11 -8.42
N THR A 235 12.04 -16.62 -8.10
CA THR A 235 12.19 -17.63 -7.05
C THR A 235 12.13 -16.93 -5.69
N PRO A 236 11.28 -17.41 -4.76
CA PRO A 236 11.19 -16.83 -3.42
C PRO A 236 12.54 -16.75 -2.73
N ARG A 237 12.92 -15.58 -2.28
CA ARG A 237 14.11 -15.29 -1.50
C ARG A 237 13.91 -14.03 -0.66
N PRO A 238 14.66 -13.84 0.44
CA PRO A 238 14.55 -12.66 1.27
C PRO A 238 14.76 -11.35 0.50
N TYR A 239 13.94 -10.35 0.79
CA TYR A 239 14.05 -8.95 0.39
C TYR A 239 13.80 -8.05 1.60
N LEU A 240 14.11 -6.76 1.47
CA LEU A 240 14.08 -5.80 2.58
C LEU A 240 12.77 -5.01 2.63
N THR A 241 12.17 -4.75 1.47
CA THR A 241 10.94 -3.95 1.35
C THR A 241 9.81 -4.58 2.14
N GLU A 242 9.11 -3.76 2.95
CA GLU A 242 7.96 -4.20 3.73
C GLU A 242 6.63 -3.80 3.06
N GLY A 243 5.61 -4.65 3.20
CA GLY A 243 4.22 -4.36 2.78
C GLY A 243 3.89 -4.69 1.34
N VAL A 244 4.85 -5.17 0.57
CA VAL A 244 4.70 -5.71 -0.79
C VAL A 244 5.57 -6.95 -0.95
N GLY A 245 5.21 -7.78 -1.93
CA GLY A 245 5.86 -9.06 -2.16
C GLY A 245 5.40 -10.15 -1.21
N GLU A 246 5.29 -11.37 -1.72
CA GLU A 246 4.94 -12.58 -0.95
C GLU A 246 5.72 -13.78 -1.51
N ASP A 247 5.76 -14.86 -0.73
CA ASP A 247 6.30 -16.17 -1.11
C ASP A 247 5.20 -17.17 -1.51
N PHE A 248 3.95 -16.73 -1.48
CA PHE A 248 2.76 -17.48 -1.89
C PHE A 248 1.76 -16.56 -2.64
N TRP A 249 0.72 -17.15 -3.22
CA TRP A 249 -0.33 -16.45 -3.93
C TRP A 249 -1.55 -16.23 -3.04
N PRO A 250 -1.85 -14.98 -2.61
CA PRO A 250 -3.04 -14.70 -1.81
C PRO A 250 -4.35 -14.92 -2.59
N ASP A 251 -5.40 -15.38 -1.91
CA ASP A 251 -6.74 -15.55 -2.49
C ASP A 251 -7.40 -14.19 -2.84
N THR A 252 -6.97 -13.12 -2.17
CA THR A 252 -7.44 -11.75 -2.45
C THR A 252 -6.80 -11.11 -3.68
N TYR A 253 -5.80 -11.77 -4.28
CA TYR A 253 -5.16 -11.32 -5.50
C TYR A 253 -5.79 -11.99 -6.73
N ASP A 254 -6.37 -11.19 -7.60
CA ASP A 254 -6.79 -11.63 -8.93
C ASP A 254 -5.55 -11.75 -9.84
N ARG A 255 -5.18 -12.96 -10.20
CA ARG A 255 -3.96 -13.27 -10.99
C ARG A 255 -3.98 -12.68 -12.41
N GLU A 256 -5.16 -12.32 -12.90
CA GLU A 256 -5.34 -11.75 -14.23
C GLU A 256 -5.47 -10.22 -14.20
N VAL A 257 -5.40 -9.61 -13.00
CA VAL A 257 -5.63 -8.18 -12.86
C VAL A 257 -4.53 -7.31 -13.48
N CYS A 258 -3.27 -7.77 -13.43
CA CYS A 258 -2.13 -7.01 -13.95
C CYS A 258 -1.88 -7.34 -15.43
N ASP A 259 -1.82 -6.33 -16.29
CA ASP A 259 -1.31 -6.47 -17.67
C ASP A 259 0.20 -6.65 -17.67
N THR A 260 0.86 -6.03 -16.67
CA THR A 260 2.31 -6.05 -16.52
C THR A 260 2.68 -6.09 -15.05
N ILE A 261 3.66 -6.89 -14.69
CA ILE A 261 4.29 -6.87 -13.36
C ILE A 261 5.75 -6.50 -13.53
N VAL A 262 6.16 -5.43 -12.87
CA VAL A 262 7.52 -4.89 -12.89
C VAL A 262 8.25 -5.35 -11.64
N ARG A 263 9.35 -6.08 -11.83
CA ARG A 263 10.23 -6.49 -10.74
C ARG A 263 11.16 -5.34 -10.36
N VAL A 264 11.22 -5.03 -9.06
CA VAL A 264 11.96 -3.88 -8.54
C VAL A 264 12.95 -4.35 -7.48
N SER A 265 14.21 -3.95 -7.61
CA SER A 265 15.20 -4.20 -6.57
C SER A 265 14.92 -3.36 -5.31
N ASP A 266 15.29 -3.86 -4.12
CA ASP A 266 15.24 -3.07 -2.89
C ASP A 266 15.98 -1.73 -3.04
N ARG A 267 17.12 -1.74 -3.75
CA ARG A 267 17.91 -0.55 -4.00
C ARG A 267 17.13 0.49 -4.79
N ASP A 268 16.56 0.11 -5.93
CA ASP A 268 15.83 1.06 -6.80
C ASP A 268 14.57 1.58 -6.10
N GLY A 269 13.84 0.72 -5.41
CA GLY A 269 12.69 1.12 -4.61
C GLY A 269 13.08 2.13 -3.52
N PHE A 270 14.07 1.81 -2.69
CA PHE A 270 14.47 2.65 -1.55
C PHE A 270 15.06 3.99 -2.00
N LEU A 271 15.92 3.98 -3.00
CA LEU A 271 16.54 5.23 -3.47
C LEU A 271 15.54 6.11 -4.22
N THR A 272 14.58 5.53 -4.95
CA THR A 272 13.47 6.28 -5.55
C THR A 272 12.59 6.94 -4.47
N ALA A 273 12.23 6.23 -3.39
CA ALA A 273 11.47 6.81 -2.28
C ALA A 273 12.21 7.99 -1.64
N ARG A 274 13.52 7.87 -1.43
CA ARG A 274 14.35 8.94 -0.88
C ARG A 274 14.48 10.12 -1.82
N GLN A 275 14.68 9.89 -3.13
CA GLN A 275 14.70 10.95 -4.14
C GLN A 275 13.35 11.68 -4.16
N ALA A 276 12.25 10.95 -4.28
CA ALA A 276 10.90 11.50 -4.27
C ALA A 276 10.61 12.35 -3.02
N THR A 277 11.00 11.86 -1.84
CA THR A 277 10.86 12.61 -0.59
C THR A 277 11.58 13.96 -0.64
N ARG A 278 12.76 14.02 -1.23
CA ARG A 278 13.57 15.24 -1.32
C ARG A 278 13.03 16.25 -2.34
N VAL A 279 12.53 15.77 -3.49
CA VAL A 279 12.13 16.66 -4.58
C VAL A 279 10.64 17.01 -4.55
N GLU A 280 9.78 16.13 -4.03
CA GLU A 280 8.33 16.36 -3.93
C GLU A 280 7.87 16.76 -2.53
N GLY A 281 8.72 16.61 -1.52
CA GLY A 281 8.36 16.91 -0.14
C GLY A 281 7.37 15.91 0.49
N ILE A 282 7.21 14.73 -0.10
CA ILE A 282 6.31 13.67 0.39
C ILE A 282 7.16 12.59 1.06
N LEU A 283 7.04 12.44 2.38
CA LEU A 283 7.77 11.41 3.13
C LEU A 283 7.15 10.04 2.88
N MET A 284 7.82 9.23 2.06
CA MET A 284 7.32 7.97 1.50
C MET A 284 7.81 6.74 2.28
N GLY A 285 6.97 5.70 2.41
CA GLY A 285 7.38 4.40 2.92
C GLY A 285 8.15 3.58 1.87
N GLU A 286 8.62 2.40 2.27
CA GLU A 286 9.45 1.52 1.44
C GLU A 286 8.71 1.07 0.17
N SER A 287 7.52 0.51 0.31
CA SER A 287 6.70 0.06 -0.81
C SER A 287 6.19 1.18 -1.73
N CYS A 288 6.18 2.43 -1.25
CA CYS A 288 5.91 3.59 -2.10
C CYS A 288 6.98 3.73 -3.17
N GLY A 289 8.25 3.55 -2.80
CA GLY A 289 9.36 3.63 -3.74
C GLY A 289 9.31 2.52 -4.78
N THR A 290 8.97 1.30 -4.39
CA THR A 290 8.77 0.16 -5.29
C THR A 290 7.70 0.48 -6.34
N ALA A 291 6.51 0.93 -5.91
CA ALA A 291 5.43 1.30 -6.82
C ALA A 291 5.79 2.49 -7.72
N LEU A 292 6.48 3.47 -7.16
CA LEU A 292 6.84 4.68 -7.87
C LEU A 292 7.91 4.42 -8.94
N TRP A 293 8.95 3.64 -8.61
CA TRP A 293 9.95 3.26 -9.59
C TRP A 293 9.31 2.51 -10.77
N ALA A 294 8.43 1.55 -10.49
CA ALA A 294 7.69 0.82 -11.53
C ALA A 294 6.86 1.76 -12.40
N ALA A 295 6.19 2.75 -11.81
CA ALA A 295 5.41 3.75 -12.56
C ALA A 295 6.28 4.60 -13.48
N LEU A 296 7.41 5.10 -12.98
CA LEU A 296 8.34 5.95 -13.75
C LEU A 296 8.97 5.18 -14.93
N GLN A 297 9.40 3.94 -14.67
CA GLN A 297 9.96 3.10 -15.74
C GLN A 297 8.90 2.72 -16.79
N THR A 298 7.67 2.44 -16.36
CA THR A 298 6.57 2.17 -17.29
C THR A 298 6.23 3.40 -18.12
N ALA A 299 6.16 4.59 -17.52
CA ALA A 299 5.91 5.84 -18.25
C ALA A 299 6.97 6.09 -19.33
N ARG A 300 8.24 5.84 -19.00
CA ARG A 300 9.35 5.94 -19.96
C ARG A 300 9.23 4.97 -21.13
N GLN A 301 8.75 3.74 -20.89
CA GLN A 301 8.56 2.72 -21.94
C GLN A 301 7.35 3.00 -22.82
N VAL A 302 6.24 3.42 -22.23
CA VAL A 302 4.99 3.74 -22.93
C VAL A 302 5.20 4.93 -23.87
N ALA A 303 6.00 5.90 -23.44
CA ALA A 303 6.39 7.07 -24.21
C ALA A 303 5.20 7.85 -24.81
N ASP A 304 4.04 7.84 -24.13
CA ASP A 304 2.83 8.56 -24.54
C ASP A 304 2.64 9.81 -23.67
N PRO A 305 2.71 11.02 -24.27
CA PRO A 305 2.55 12.26 -23.52
C PRO A 305 1.13 12.49 -22.98
N GLU A 306 0.12 11.81 -23.52
CA GLU A 306 -1.27 11.91 -23.07
C GLU A 306 -1.59 10.90 -21.96
N ALA A 307 -0.67 9.97 -21.64
CA ALA A 307 -0.87 8.98 -20.60
C ALA A 307 -0.96 9.62 -19.21
N LEU A 308 -1.94 9.16 -18.40
CA LEU A 308 -2.10 9.54 -17.01
C LEU A 308 -1.87 8.32 -16.11
N PHE A 309 -0.73 8.29 -15.44
CA PHE A 309 -0.35 7.27 -14.48
C PHE A 309 -0.81 7.67 -13.09
N VAL A 310 -1.64 6.83 -12.47
CA VAL A 310 -1.97 6.95 -11.05
C VAL A 310 -1.19 5.88 -10.29
N VAL A 311 -0.23 6.30 -9.46
CA VAL A 311 0.54 5.41 -8.60
C VAL A 311 0.02 5.49 -7.16
N LEU A 312 -0.32 4.33 -6.59
CA LEU A 312 -0.77 4.27 -5.20
C LEU A 312 0.44 4.18 -4.27
N LEU A 313 0.54 5.14 -3.35
CA LEU A 313 1.57 5.22 -2.31
C LEU A 313 0.97 4.79 -0.98
N PRO A 314 1.29 3.56 -0.50
CA PRO A 314 0.52 2.91 0.55
C PRO A 314 0.62 3.53 1.94
N ASP A 315 1.76 4.10 2.32
CA ASP A 315 1.99 4.62 3.67
C ASP A 315 3.06 5.73 3.73
N SER A 316 3.42 6.14 4.94
CA SER A 316 4.40 7.19 5.19
C SER A 316 5.75 6.62 5.61
N GLY A 317 6.82 7.32 5.26
CA GLY A 317 8.18 7.06 5.73
C GLY A 317 8.40 7.21 7.23
N ARG A 318 7.42 7.69 7.99
CA ARG A 318 7.53 7.87 9.46
C ARG A 318 7.88 6.58 10.19
N ASN A 319 7.41 5.44 9.69
CA ASN A 319 7.67 4.12 10.27
C ASN A 319 9.03 3.53 9.86
N TYR A 320 9.79 4.24 9.02
CA TYR A 320 11.02 3.72 8.39
C TYR A 320 12.23 4.65 8.57
N LEU A 321 12.16 5.61 9.51
CA LEU A 321 13.24 6.58 9.74
C LEU A 321 14.56 5.90 10.14
N GLY A 322 14.50 4.82 10.91
CA GLY A 322 15.66 4.02 11.30
C GLY A 322 16.15 3.01 10.27
N LYS A 323 15.44 2.88 9.14
CA LYS A 323 15.76 1.95 8.03
C LYS A 323 15.99 2.72 6.73
N LEU A 324 14.92 2.90 5.95
CA LEU A 324 14.94 3.56 4.64
C LEU A 324 15.64 4.93 4.66
N TYR A 325 15.50 5.72 5.74
CA TYR A 325 16.07 7.06 5.85
C TYR A 325 17.39 7.12 6.64
N ALA A 326 17.91 5.97 7.09
CA ALA A 326 19.18 5.85 7.81
C ALA A 326 20.28 5.30 6.89
N ASP A 327 21.23 6.15 6.46
CA ASP A 327 22.31 5.76 5.55
C ASP A 327 23.13 4.60 6.12
N GLU A 328 23.37 4.59 7.43
CA GLU A 328 24.11 3.52 8.09
C GLU A 328 23.38 2.16 7.97
N TRP A 329 22.05 2.16 8.12
CA TRP A 329 21.26 0.95 7.94
C TRP A 329 21.29 0.48 6.48
N LEU A 330 21.16 1.39 5.50
CA LEU A 330 21.23 1.06 4.07
C LEU A 330 22.59 0.48 3.68
N ARG A 331 23.69 0.99 4.26
CA ARG A 331 25.04 0.42 4.03
C ARG A 331 25.17 -0.96 4.62
N ARG A 332 24.70 -1.17 5.86
CA ARG A 332 24.72 -2.51 6.50
C ARG A 332 23.86 -3.51 5.73
N ALA A 333 22.77 -3.08 5.17
CA ALA A 333 21.86 -3.90 4.36
C ALA A 333 22.35 -4.12 2.91
N GLY A 334 23.48 -3.51 2.52
CA GLY A 334 24.03 -3.65 1.16
C GLY A 334 23.29 -2.85 0.07
N VAL A 335 22.38 -1.98 0.46
CA VAL A 335 21.64 -1.09 -0.47
C VAL A 335 22.50 0.06 -0.96
N LEU A 336 23.34 0.62 -0.08
CA LEU A 336 24.31 1.66 -0.40
C LEU A 336 25.73 1.11 -0.33
N GLY A 337 26.57 1.51 -1.28
CA GLY A 337 28.03 1.30 -1.19
C GLY A 337 28.64 2.12 -0.04
N ALA A 338 29.87 1.76 0.38
CA ALA A 338 30.53 2.36 1.54
C ALA A 338 30.66 3.90 1.44
N GLU A 339 31.03 4.40 0.27
CA GLU A 339 31.26 5.83 -0.02
C GLU A 339 30.11 6.47 -0.80
N GLU A 340 29.04 5.71 -1.07
CA GLU A 340 27.94 6.17 -1.90
C GLU A 340 27.07 7.18 -1.16
N GLN A 341 26.65 8.24 -1.87
CA GLN A 341 25.74 9.25 -1.38
C GLN A 341 24.43 9.18 -2.16
N VAL A 342 23.31 9.11 -1.43
CA VAL A 342 21.95 9.05 -2.01
C VAL A 342 21.64 10.25 -2.92
N ALA A 343 22.30 11.39 -2.72
CA ALA A 343 22.10 12.59 -3.51
C ALA A 343 22.42 12.41 -5.01
N TYR A 344 23.19 11.38 -5.36
CA TYR A 344 23.56 11.07 -6.74
C TYR A 344 22.67 10.03 -7.42
N TYR A 345 21.70 9.45 -6.71
CA TYR A 345 20.76 8.51 -7.33
C TYR A 345 19.76 9.28 -8.21
N ASP A 346 19.62 8.82 -9.45
CA ASP A 346 18.60 9.27 -10.39
C ASP A 346 17.93 8.02 -11.02
N TRP A 347 16.63 7.90 -10.88
CA TRP A 347 15.87 6.77 -11.43
C TRP A 347 16.00 6.68 -12.97
N ARG A 348 16.31 7.80 -13.64
CA ARG A 348 16.53 7.87 -15.10
C ARG A 348 17.77 7.12 -15.56
N ASP A 349 18.74 6.95 -14.67
CA ASP A 349 19.99 6.24 -14.94
C ASP A 349 19.86 4.73 -14.71
N THR A 350 18.70 4.25 -14.28
CA THR A 350 18.45 2.83 -14.01
C THR A 350 17.86 2.12 -15.22
N GLU A 351 18.18 0.83 -15.36
CA GLU A 351 17.58 -0.03 -16.37
C GLU A 351 16.33 -0.70 -15.83
N LEU A 352 15.33 -0.88 -16.68
CA LEU A 352 14.13 -1.60 -16.31
C LEU A 352 14.49 -3.07 -16.05
N GLY A 353 14.14 -3.52 -14.85
CA GLY A 353 14.26 -4.94 -14.47
C GLY A 353 13.30 -5.85 -15.27
N PRO A 354 13.31 -7.16 -15.00
CA PRO A 354 12.42 -8.10 -15.66
C PRO A 354 10.95 -7.68 -15.55
N VAL A 355 10.25 -7.72 -16.68
CA VAL A 355 8.83 -7.39 -16.81
C VAL A 355 8.09 -8.64 -17.22
N VAL A 356 7.12 -9.08 -16.42
CA VAL A 356 6.21 -10.15 -16.76
C VAL A 356 4.95 -9.55 -17.38
N ARG A 357 4.66 -9.95 -18.62
CA ARG A 357 3.41 -9.60 -19.30
C ARG A 357 2.48 -10.79 -19.22
N HIS A 358 1.32 -10.60 -18.62
CA HIS A 358 0.26 -11.59 -18.74
C HIS A 358 -0.29 -11.53 -20.17
N ALA A 359 -0.33 -12.69 -20.83
CA ALA A 359 -0.96 -12.77 -22.16
C ALA A 359 -2.41 -12.34 -22.02
N ALA A 360 -2.86 -11.46 -22.93
CA ALA A 360 -4.26 -11.11 -23.01
C ALA A 360 -5.11 -12.41 -23.08
N PRO A 361 -6.22 -12.50 -22.35
CA PRO A 361 -7.11 -13.66 -22.50
C PRO A 361 -7.50 -13.77 -23.98
N PRO A 362 -7.62 -14.98 -24.53
CA PRO A 362 -8.05 -15.16 -25.91
C PRO A 362 -9.40 -14.46 -26.09
N SER A 363 -9.51 -13.65 -27.14
CA SER A 363 -10.78 -13.00 -27.52
C SER A 363 -11.89 -14.03 -27.53
N PRO A 364 -13.06 -13.77 -26.95
CA PRO A 364 -14.18 -14.67 -27.05
C PRO A 364 -14.53 -14.88 -28.54
N ALA A 365 -14.60 -16.15 -28.96
CA ALA A 365 -14.95 -16.56 -30.32
C ALA A 365 -16.39 -16.21 -30.64
#